data_930bd36c46be5746b3077984b236f56c
#
_entry.id   930bd36c46be5746b3077984b236f56c
#
_cell.length_a   1.000
_cell.length_b   1.000
_cell.length_c   1.000
_cell.angle_alpha   90.00
_cell.angle_beta   90.00
_cell.angle_gamma   90.00
#
_symmetry.space_group_name_H-M   'P 1'
#
loop_
_entity.id
_entity.type
_entity.pdbx_description
1 polymer ?
#
loop_
_entity_poly.entity_id
_entity_poly.type
_entity_poly.pdbx_seq_one_letter_code
_entity_poly.pdbx_strand_id
1 'polypeptide(L)'
;MHRIFLFALALLLTVSAAYSQNTPASGSKKIKWLTIEEAYALNKKQPKKFIIDVYTDWCGWCKVMDKNTFTAPAIIDFVNENFYPVKLNAEQKEDITLGEHTFKYMTSGNSGVHELAAGLLQNKLSYPSTVFMDEKFQLIQPVAGYMEPRVFHQVITYFAGNFHNKEPFDQFKTGTYVTDYKPAMPGVVKSN
;
A
#
# COMPACT_ATOMS: atom_id res chain seq x y z
N MET A 1 57.11 -58.96 -26.83
CA MET A 1 57.34 -57.51 -26.63
C MET A 1 56.24 -56.78 -27.32
N HIS A 2 55.12 -56.44 -26.65
CA HIS A 2 54.06 -55.57 -27.17
C HIS A 2 53.60 -54.68 -26.04
N ARG A 3 53.90 -53.42 -26.18
CA ARG A 3 53.47 -52.36 -25.25
C ARG A 3 52.05 -51.95 -25.60
N ILE A 4 51.14 -52.24 -24.70
CA ILE A 4 49.74 -51.79 -24.79
C ILE A 4 49.65 -50.44 -24.04
N PHE A 5 49.42 -49.36 -24.78
CA PHE A 5 49.13 -48.06 -24.24
C PHE A 5 47.63 -47.99 -23.89
N LEU A 6 47.31 -47.93 -22.61
CA LEU A 6 46.00 -47.66 -22.11
C LEU A 6 45.77 -46.15 -22.09
N PHE A 7 44.93 -45.63 -23.00
CA PHE A 7 44.42 -44.26 -22.97
C PHE A 7 43.27 -44.21 -21.95
N ALA A 8 43.52 -43.65 -20.78
CA ALA A 8 42.49 -43.30 -19.83
C ALA A 8 41.79 -42.01 -20.31
N LEU A 9 40.60 -42.12 -20.87
CA LEU A 9 39.73 -40.99 -21.25
C LEU A 9 39.03 -40.46 -19.98
N ALA A 10 39.56 -39.37 -19.40
CA ALA A 10 38.91 -38.69 -18.28
C ALA A 10 37.69 -37.90 -18.80
N LEU A 11 36.51 -38.41 -18.53
CA LEU A 11 35.23 -37.76 -18.84
C LEU A 11 34.99 -36.67 -17.79
N LEU A 12 35.30 -35.40 -18.11
CA LEU A 12 34.98 -34.23 -17.29
C LEU A 12 33.47 -33.93 -17.40
N LEU A 13 32.71 -34.41 -16.43
CA LEU A 13 31.32 -34.01 -16.24
C LEU A 13 31.29 -32.58 -15.71
N THR A 14 31.09 -31.58 -16.61
CA THR A 14 30.79 -30.21 -16.26
C THR A 14 29.34 -30.14 -15.73
N VAL A 15 29.18 -30.09 -14.42
CA VAL A 15 27.90 -29.80 -13.79
C VAL A 15 27.63 -28.30 -14.01
N SER A 16 26.84 -27.98 -15.01
CA SER A 16 26.30 -26.64 -15.19
C SER A 16 25.27 -26.38 -14.09
N ALA A 17 25.69 -25.72 -13.01
CA ALA A 17 24.77 -25.18 -12.03
C ALA A 17 23.91 -24.12 -12.73
N ALA A 18 22.70 -24.45 -13.08
CA ALA A 18 21.69 -23.49 -13.52
C ALA A 18 21.37 -22.58 -12.34
N TYR A 19 22.02 -21.42 -12.28
CA TYR A 19 21.57 -20.32 -11.43
C TYR A 19 20.20 -19.91 -11.93
N SER A 20 19.15 -20.37 -11.26
CA SER A 20 17.80 -19.86 -11.42
C SER A 20 17.86 -18.39 -11.02
N GLN A 21 17.92 -17.51 -12.02
CA GLN A 21 17.72 -16.08 -11.81
C GLN A 21 16.28 -15.92 -11.36
N ASN A 22 16.09 -15.73 -10.05
CA ASN A 22 14.83 -15.27 -9.49
C ASN A 22 14.58 -13.87 -10.07
N THR A 23 13.98 -13.81 -11.25
CA THR A 23 13.40 -12.57 -11.78
C THR A 23 12.38 -12.14 -10.74
N PRO A 24 12.47 -10.92 -10.18
CA PRO A 24 11.42 -10.44 -9.28
C PRO A 24 10.11 -10.52 -10.05
N ALA A 25 9.11 -11.15 -9.45
CA ALA A 25 7.77 -11.26 -10.03
C ALA A 25 7.37 -9.88 -10.54
N SER A 26 6.98 -9.79 -11.81
CA SER A 26 6.50 -8.54 -12.41
C SER A 26 5.44 -7.96 -11.50
N GLY A 27 5.78 -6.88 -10.79
CA GLY A 27 4.89 -6.22 -9.85
C GLY A 27 3.55 -5.88 -10.50
N SER A 28 2.51 -5.78 -9.72
CA SER A 28 1.18 -5.40 -10.22
C SER A 28 1.27 -4.05 -10.92
N LYS A 29 0.67 -3.94 -12.13
CA LYS A 29 0.63 -2.67 -12.88
C LYS A 29 -0.28 -1.62 -12.22
N LYS A 30 -1.10 -2.01 -11.25
CA LYS A 30 -2.08 -1.15 -10.55
C LYS A 30 -2.24 -1.58 -9.10
N ILE A 31 -2.65 -0.65 -8.24
CA ILE A 31 -3.15 -0.98 -6.91
C ILE A 31 -4.44 -1.79 -7.07
N LYS A 32 -4.55 -2.89 -6.33
CA LYS A 32 -5.72 -3.79 -6.34
C LYS A 32 -6.78 -3.27 -5.37
N TRP A 33 -7.40 -2.15 -5.74
CA TRP A 33 -8.45 -1.54 -4.93
C TRP A 33 -9.61 -2.50 -4.67
N LEU A 34 -10.06 -2.51 -3.43
CA LEU A 34 -11.18 -3.32 -2.91
C LEU A 34 -12.29 -2.40 -2.41
N THR A 35 -13.50 -2.94 -2.28
CA THR A 35 -14.48 -2.36 -1.36
C THR A 35 -14.07 -2.63 0.08
N ILE A 36 -14.63 -1.91 1.02
CA ILE A 36 -14.30 -2.10 2.44
C ILE A 36 -14.82 -3.46 2.94
N GLU A 37 -15.96 -3.94 2.42
CA GLU A 37 -16.52 -5.25 2.75
C GLU A 37 -15.63 -6.39 2.23
N GLU A 38 -15.12 -6.28 1.00
CA GLU A 38 -14.18 -7.26 0.43
C GLU A 38 -12.92 -7.33 1.28
N ALA A 39 -12.33 -6.16 1.60
CA ALA A 39 -11.13 -6.08 2.43
C ALA A 39 -11.37 -6.65 3.84
N TYR A 40 -12.51 -6.35 4.45
CA TYR A 40 -12.92 -6.88 5.74
C TYR A 40 -13.09 -8.40 5.72
N ALA A 41 -13.71 -8.96 4.67
CA ALA A 41 -13.87 -10.40 4.51
C ALA A 41 -12.52 -11.12 4.30
N LEU A 42 -11.59 -10.52 3.56
CA LEU A 42 -10.24 -11.04 3.38
C LEU A 42 -9.45 -11.01 4.69
N ASN A 43 -9.56 -9.92 5.45
CA ASN A 43 -8.86 -9.75 6.72
C ASN A 43 -9.23 -10.82 7.77
N LYS A 44 -10.48 -11.29 7.79
CA LYS A 44 -10.89 -12.40 8.65
C LYS A 44 -10.13 -13.70 8.38
N LYS A 45 -9.67 -13.91 7.14
CA LYS A 45 -8.93 -15.09 6.71
C LYS A 45 -7.42 -14.90 6.87
N GLN A 46 -6.93 -13.72 6.52
CA GLN A 46 -5.54 -13.34 6.57
C GLN A 46 -5.40 -11.91 7.10
N PRO A 47 -5.12 -11.73 8.40
CA PRO A 47 -4.98 -10.41 8.99
C PRO A 47 -3.89 -9.57 8.31
N LYS A 48 -4.25 -8.38 7.86
CA LYS A 48 -3.36 -7.39 7.25
C LYS A 48 -3.92 -5.99 7.52
N LYS A 49 -3.04 -4.98 7.60
CA LYS A 49 -3.47 -3.58 7.74
C LYS A 49 -4.29 -3.11 6.56
N PHE A 50 -5.09 -2.07 6.80
CA PHE A 50 -5.87 -1.43 5.75
C PHE A 50 -5.28 -0.06 5.44
N ILE A 51 -5.33 0.29 4.15
CA ILE A 51 -5.13 1.64 3.65
C ILE A 51 -6.38 2.05 2.88
N ILE A 52 -7.04 3.10 3.32
CA ILE A 52 -8.32 3.52 2.76
C ILE A 52 -8.16 4.93 2.16
N ASP A 53 -8.30 5.03 0.86
CA ASP A 53 -8.40 6.31 0.18
C ASP A 53 -9.84 6.80 0.22
N VAL A 54 -10.08 7.84 1.02
CA VAL A 54 -11.40 8.48 1.17
C VAL A 54 -11.48 9.68 0.24
N TYR A 55 -12.38 9.61 -0.73
CA TYR A 55 -12.52 10.60 -1.80
C TYR A 55 -13.97 11.01 -2.03
N THR A 56 -14.18 11.99 -2.91
CA THR A 56 -15.48 12.34 -3.49
C THR A 56 -15.32 12.54 -5.00
N ASP A 57 -16.41 12.43 -5.77
CA ASP A 57 -16.35 12.51 -7.23
C ASP A 57 -15.97 13.91 -7.75
N TRP A 58 -16.30 14.95 -6.99
CA TRP A 58 -15.95 16.34 -7.31
C TRP A 58 -14.53 16.75 -6.88
N CYS A 59 -13.83 15.91 -6.10
CA CYS A 59 -12.52 16.23 -5.53
C CYS A 59 -11.41 16.27 -6.60
N GLY A 60 -10.97 17.44 -7.00
CA GLY A 60 -9.89 17.62 -7.98
C GLY A 60 -8.55 17.04 -7.53
N TRP A 61 -8.16 17.25 -6.25
CA TRP A 61 -6.91 16.73 -5.71
C TRP A 61 -6.92 15.21 -5.54
N CYS A 62 -8.08 14.58 -5.37
CA CYS A 62 -8.20 13.12 -5.40
C CYS A 62 -7.83 12.57 -6.77
N LYS A 63 -8.34 13.19 -7.85
CA LYS A 63 -7.99 12.83 -9.24
C LYS A 63 -6.50 13.01 -9.53
N VAL A 64 -5.89 14.06 -8.97
CA VAL A 64 -4.43 14.28 -9.08
C VAL A 64 -3.66 13.17 -8.36
N MET A 65 -4.09 12.77 -7.16
CA MET A 65 -3.47 11.69 -6.40
C MET A 65 -3.62 10.34 -7.09
N ASP A 66 -4.78 10.05 -7.66
CA ASP A 66 -5.03 8.87 -8.48
C ASP A 66 -4.06 8.76 -9.66
N LYS A 67 -3.84 9.90 -10.35
CA LYS A 67 -2.99 9.95 -11.54
C LYS A 67 -1.49 9.90 -11.22
N ASN A 68 -1.05 10.59 -10.18
CA ASN A 68 0.38 10.84 -9.95
C ASN A 68 0.96 9.93 -8.86
N THR A 69 0.21 9.68 -7.77
CA THR A 69 0.71 8.95 -6.61
C THR A 69 0.40 7.46 -6.73
N PHE A 70 -0.85 7.10 -6.99
CA PHE A 70 -1.28 5.72 -7.02
C PHE A 70 -0.87 4.95 -8.29
N THR A 71 -0.25 5.61 -9.25
CA THR A 71 0.36 5.00 -10.45
C THR A 71 1.87 4.80 -10.34
N ALA A 72 2.50 5.31 -9.30
CA ALA A 72 3.94 5.15 -9.10
C ALA A 72 4.28 3.68 -8.78
N PRO A 73 5.19 3.01 -9.52
CA PRO A 73 5.46 1.58 -9.37
C PRO A 73 5.80 1.17 -7.93
N ALA A 74 6.67 1.92 -7.25
CA ALA A 74 7.05 1.63 -5.87
C ALA A 74 5.87 1.72 -4.88
N ILE A 75 4.90 2.62 -5.15
CA ILE A 75 3.68 2.73 -4.36
C ILE A 75 2.77 1.53 -4.62
N ILE A 76 2.58 1.17 -5.89
CA ILE A 76 1.74 0.03 -6.28
C ILE A 76 2.21 -1.24 -5.60
N ASP A 77 3.49 -1.54 -5.72
CA ASP A 77 4.07 -2.77 -5.18
C ASP A 77 3.97 -2.79 -3.65
N PHE A 78 4.40 -1.69 -3.00
CA PHE A 78 4.38 -1.59 -1.55
C PHE A 78 2.97 -1.69 -0.95
N VAL A 79 1.99 -0.99 -1.55
CA VAL A 79 0.60 -1.01 -1.08
C VAL A 79 -0.01 -2.39 -1.23
N ASN A 80 0.14 -3.04 -2.40
CA ASN A 80 -0.42 -4.37 -2.63
C ASN A 80 0.19 -5.43 -1.71
N GLU A 81 1.47 -5.30 -1.38
CA GLU A 81 2.17 -6.23 -0.51
C GLU A 81 1.74 -6.08 0.96
N ASN A 82 1.65 -4.85 1.46
CA ASN A 82 1.57 -4.59 2.89
C ASN A 82 0.16 -4.28 3.41
N PHE A 83 -0.80 -3.96 2.53
CA PHE A 83 -2.13 -3.52 2.93
C PHE A 83 -3.25 -4.23 2.18
N TYR A 84 -4.46 -4.15 2.72
CA TYR A 84 -5.70 -4.23 1.96
C TYR A 84 -6.07 -2.81 1.51
N PRO A 85 -5.86 -2.47 0.22
CA PRO A 85 -6.17 -1.14 -0.27
C PRO A 85 -7.66 -1.00 -0.56
N VAL A 86 -8.27 0.04 -0.02
CA VAL A 86 -9.71 0.32 -0.15
C VAL A 86 -9.92 1.68 -0.79
N LYS A 87 -10.85 1.76 -1.75
CA LYS A 87 -11.44 3.01 -2.24
C LYS A 87 -12.79 3.23 -1.56
N LEU A 88 -12.97 4.39 -0.92
CA LEU A 88 -14.21 4.75 -0.25
C LEU A 88 -14.69 6.12 -0.72
N ASN A 89 -15.77 6.16 -1.49
CA ASN A 89 -16.44 7.42 -1.79
C ASN A 89 -17.21 7.88 -0.55
N ALA A 90 -16.81 9.02 -0.01
CA ALA A 90 -17.41 9.58 1.19
C ALA A 90 -18.89 9.98 1.00
N GLU A 91 -19.36 10.08 -0.25
CA GLU A 91 -20.72 10.49 -0.59
C GLU A 91 -21.54 9.35 -1.24
N GLN A 92 -21.04 8.09 -1.22
CA GLN A 92 -21.79 6.96 -1.74
C GLN A 92 -23.11 6.77 -0.97
N LYS A 93 -24.14 6.33 -1.69
CA LYS A 93 -25.50 6.17 -1.14
C LYS A 93 -25.78 4.76 -0.64
N GLU A 94 -25.03 3.80 -1.16
CA GLU A 94 -25.17 2.38 -0.85
C GLU A 94 -24.76 2.14 0.60
N ASP A 95 -25.59 1.36 1.31
CA ASP A 95 -25.27 0.92 2.67
C ASP A 95 -24.01 0.06 2.67
N ILE A 96 -23.17 0.20 3.69
CA ILE A 96 -21.99 -0.63 3.93
C ILE A 96 -22.23 -1.47 5.19
N THR A 97 -22.16 -2.80 5.07
CA THR A 97 -22.33 -3.70 6.21
C THR A 97 -21.03 -4.38 6.60
N LEU A 98 -20.58 -4.15 7.82
CA LEU A 98 -19.37 -4.76 8.39
C LEU A 98 -19.73 -5.51 9.67
N GLY A 99 -19.72 -6.83 9.60
CA GLY A 99 -20.20 -7.67 10.70
C GLY A 99 -21.69 -7.48 10.94
N GLU A 100 -22.08 -7.06 12.13
CA GLU A 100 -23.48 -6.83 12.52
C GLU A 100 -23.92 -5.37 12.34
N HIS A 101 -23.00 -4.48 11.96
CA HIS A 101 -23.30 -3.05 11.83
C HIS A 101 -23.44 -2.63 10.36
N THR A 102 -24.50 -1.87 10.09
CA THR A 102 -24.75 -1.26 8.77
C THR A 102 -24.62 0.25 8.87
N PHE A 103 -23.62 0.78 8.17
CA PHE A 103 -23.38 2.21 8.01
C PHE A 103 -24.20 2.75 6.85
N LYS A 104 -24.76 3.94 7.01
CA LYS A 104 -25.69 4.55 6.05
C LYS A 104 -25.19 5.91 5.58
N TYR A 105 -25.74 6.34 4.46
CA TYR A 105 -25.58 7.71 4.02
C TYR A 105 -26.40 8.64 4.91
N MET A 106 -25.77 9.67 5.46
CA MET A 106 -26.38 10.70 6.29
C MET A 106 -26.55 11.98 5.49
N THR A 107 -27.81 12.43 5.34
CA THR A 107 -28.11 13.70 4.66
C THR A 107 -27.96 14.88 5.61
N SER A 108 -27.44 16.00 5.08
CA SER A 108 -27.37 17.28 5.76
C SER A 108 -27.72 18.41 4.76
N GLY A 109 -28.97 18.83 4.77
CA GLY A 109 -29.49 19.76 3.76
C GLY A 109 -29.39 19.18 2.34
N ASN A 110 -28.73 19.91 1.43
CA ASN A 110 -28.52 19.48 0.04
C ASN A 110 -27.29 18.60 -0.18
N SER A 111 -26.55 18.29 0.87
CA SER A 111 -25.35 17.45 0.84
C SER A 111 -25.49 16.31 1.85
N GLY A 112 -24.46 15.49 1.95
CA GLY A 112 -24.39 14.44 2.96
C GLY A 112 -23.08 13.71 2.88
N VAL A 113 -22.87 12.83 3.84
CA VAL A 113 -21.67 12.01 3.95
C VAL A 113 -22.05 10.61 4.42
N HIS A 114 -21.33 9.61 3.97
CA HIS A 114 -21.50 8.25 4.45
C HIS A 114 -20.98 8.14 5.89
N GLU A 115 -21.76 7.51 6.78
CA GLU A 115 -21.48 7.36 8.21
C GLU A 115 -20.08 6.78 8.45
N LEU A 116 -19.70 5.73 7.70
CA LEU A 116 -18.38 5.12 7.80
C LEU A 116 -17.26 6.13 7.48
N ALA A 117 -17.41 6.92 6.41
CA ALA A 117 -16.42 7.92 6.04
C ALA A 117 -16.30 9.01 7.11
N ALA A 118 -17.41 9.50 7.65
CA ALA A 118 -17.42 10.46 8.75
C ALA A 118 -16.71 9.91 10.00
N GLY A 119 -17.01 8.65 10.36
CA GLY A 119 -16.35 7.97 11.49
C GLY A 119 -14.85 7.81 11.29
N LEU A 120 -14.41 7.30 10.13
CA LEU A 120 -12.99 7.13 9.79
C LEU A 120 -12.22 8.45 9.78
N LEU A 121 -12.84 9.53 9.31
CA LEU A 121 -12.26 10.87 9.29
C LEU A 121 -12.44 11.63 10.62
N GLN A 122 -13.03 11.00 11.64
CA GLN A 122 -13.29 11.62 12.95
C GLN A 122 -14.07 12.95 12.81
N ASN A 123 -15.01 12.99 11.86
CA ASN A 123 -15.81 14.18 11.48
C ASN A 123 -15.01 15.37 10.95
N LYS A 124 -13.71 15.20 10.65
CA LYS A 124 -12.88 16.22 9.98
C LYS A 124 -12.85 15.94 8.48
N LEU A 125 -13.97 16.26 7.82
CA LEU A 125 -14.15 15.96 6.40
C LEU A 125 -13.18 16.78 5.53
N SER A 126 -12.19 16.08 4.95
CA SER A 126 -11.18 16.62 4.04
C SER A 126 -10.85 15.59 2.99
N TYR A 127 -10.72 16.00 1.74
CA TYR A 127 -10.46 15.10 0.61
C TYR A 127 -9.32 15.59 -0.28
N PRO A 128 -8.41 14.70 -0.75
CA PRO A 128 -8.33 13.31 -0.34
C PRO A 128 -7.91 13.15 1.12
N SER A 129 -8.27 12.02 1.72
CA SER A 129 -7.69 11.58 3.00
C SER A 129 -7.33 10.11 2.92
N THR A 130 -6.12 9.78 3.40
CA THR A 130 -5.69 8.40 3.52
C THR A 130 -5.86 7.94 4.95
N VAL A 131 -6.66 6.89 5.17
CA VAL A 131 -6.91 6.35 6.51
C VAL A 131 -6.16 5.04 6.69
N PHE A 132 -5.49 4.90 7.82
CA PHE A 132 -4.79 3.67 8.22
C PHE A 132 -5.55 2.96 9.34
N MET A 133 -5.74 1.65 9.18
CA MET A 133 -6.28 0.79 10.22
C MET A 133 -5.38 -0.41 10.44
N ASP A 134 -5.40 -0.95 11.65
CA ASP A 134 -4.63 -2.13 12.00
C ASP A 134 -5.27 -3.45 11.53
N GLU A 135 -4.61 -4.56 11.79
CA GLU A 135 -5.05 -5.90 11.43
C GLU A 135 -6.33 -6.34 12.18
N LYS A 136 -6.68 -5.64 13.26
CA LYS A 136 -7.90 -5.87 14.06
C LYS A 136 -9.06 -4.97 13.64
N PHE A 137 -8.91 -4.26 12.52
CA PHE A 137 -9.88 -3.29 12.02
C PHE A 137 -10.08 -2.09 12.99
N GLN A 138 -9.01 -1.70 13.71
CA GLN A 138 -9.02 -0.53 14.57
C GLN A 138 -8.37 0.65 13.85
N LEU A 139 -8.98 1.83 14.00
CA LEU A 139 -8.45 3.05 13.41
C LEU A 139 -7.10 3.40 14.03
N ILE A 140 -6.06 3.51 13.20
CA ILE A 140 -4.76 4.05 13.60
C ILE A 140 -4.80 5.58 13.45
N GLN A 141 -4.94 6.05 12.21
CA GLN A 141 -4.93 7.50 11.94
C GLN A 141 -5.47 7.84 10.55
N PRO A 142 -6.29 8.90 10.40
CA PRO A 142 -6.51 9.58 9.14
C PRO A 142 -5.40 10.60 8.86
N VAL A 143 -4.93 10.65 7.60
CA VAL A 143 -3.94 11.63 7.10
C VAL A 143 -4.59 12.41 5.97
N ALA A 144 -4.88 13.69 6.24
CA ALA A 144 -5.59 14.54 5.30
C ALA A 144 -4.67 15.15 4.24
N GLY A 145 -5.19 15.32 3.04
CA GLY A 145 -4.59 16.06 1.93
C GLY A 145 -3.85 15.20 0.90
N TYR A 146 -3.57 15.85 -0.22
CA TYR A 146 -2.76 15.27 -1.30
C TYR A 146 -1.33 15.02 -0.84
N MET A 147 -0.81 13.86 -1.21
CA MET A 147 0.59 13.50 -1.00
C MET A 147 1.23 13.09 -2.34
N GLU A 148 2.35 13.71 -2.69
CA GLU A 148 3.18 13.26 -3.80
C GLU A 148 3.78 11.87 -3.52
N PRO A 149 4.24 11.10 -4.53
CA PRO A 149 4.67 9.71 -4.35
C PRO A 149 5.71 9.51 -3.24
N ARG A 150 6.69 10.40 -3.13
CA ARG A 150 7.74 10.29 -2.11
C ARG A 150 7.19 10.43 -0.69
N VAL A 151 6.38 11.47 -0.47
CA VAL A 151 5.76 11.71 0.85
C VAL A 151 4.82 10.57 1.19
N PHE A 152 4.03 10.12 0.21
CA PHE A 152 3.12 9.00 0.39
C PHE A 152 3.88 7.71 0.76
N HIS A 153 5.02 7.42 0.08
CA HIS A 153 5.85 6.26 0.42
C HIS A 153 6.39 6.33 1.85
N GLN A 154 6.80 7.51 2.32
CA GLN A 154 7.21 7.69 3.71
C GLN A 154 6.08 7.36 4.68
N VAL A 155 4.89 7.87 4.41
CA VAL A 155 3.71 7.68 5.26
C VAL A 155 3.27 6.22 5.29
N ILE A 156 3.15 5.55 4.13
CA ILE A 156 2.74 4.14 4.09
C ILE A 156 3.78 3.23 4.76
N THR A 157 5.07 3.53 4.61
CA THR A 157 6.14 2.78 5.28
C THR A 157 6.07 2.95 6.80
N TYR A 158 5.81 4.18 7.27
CA TYR A 158 5.67 4.49 8.69
C TYR A 158 4.57 3.67 9.37
N PHE A 159 3.41 3.54 8.73
CA PHE A 159 2.31 2.76 9.27
C PHE A 159 2.47 1.26 9.06
N ALA A 160 2.99 0.81 7.90
CA ALA A 160 3.23 -0.61 7.63
C ALA A 160 4.20 -1.22 8.65
N GLY A 161 5.30 -0.54 8.95
CA GLY A 161 6.34 -0.98 9.89
C GLY A 161 6.03 -0.73 11.37
N ASN A 162 4.84 -0.24 11.71
CA ASN A 162 4.46 0.14 13.09
C ASN A 162 5.39 1.19 13.72
N PHE A 163 6.05 2.02 12.92
CA PHE A 163 6.94 3.06 13.43
C PHE A 163 6.19 4.13 14.23
N HIS A 164 4.91 4.35 13.94
CA HIS A 164 4.03 5.25 14.69
C HIS A 164 3.92 4.93 16.19
N ASN A 165 4.26 3.70 16.58
CA ASN A 165 4.35 3.27 17.97
C ASN A 165 5.73 3.46 18.59
N LYS A 166 6.75 3.86 17.80
CA LYS A 166 8.16 3.88 18.20
C LYS A 166 8.75 5.28 18.19
N GLU A 167 8.42 6.08 17.21
CA GLU A 167 9.01 7.40 16.99
C GLU A 167 8.03 8.35 16.29
N PRO A 168 8.14 9.67 16.50
CA PRO A 168 7.39 10.67 15.74
C PRO A 168 7.71 10.63 14.25
N PHE A 169 6.73 10.97 13.40
CA PHE A 169 6.90 10.90 11.93
C PHE A 169 8.08 11.73 11.41
N ASP A 170 8.36 12.91 11.98
CA ASP A 170 9.49 13.74 11.55
C ASP A 170 10.85 13.09 11.84
N GLN A 171 10.99 12.38 12.96
CA GLN A 171 12.20 11.60 13.28
C GLN A 171 12.33 10.41 12.33
N PHE A 172 11.24 9.65 12.13
CA PHE A 172 11.21 8.57 11.16
C PHE A 172 11.63 9.03 9.78
N LYS A 173 11.03 10.10 9.27
CA LYS A 173 11.26 10.65 7.92
C LYS A 173 12.71 11.04 7.67
N THR A 174 13.37 11.66 8.65
CA THR A 174 14.75 12.17 8.52
C THR A 174 15.82 11.17 8.94
N GLY A 175 15.49 10.20 9.77
CA GLY A 175 16.38 9.16 10.29
C GLY A 175 16.13 7.80 9.64
N THR A 176 15.25 7.01 10.24
CA THR A 176 14.99 5.60 9.88
C THR A 176 14.64 5.42 8.40
N TYR A 177 13.75 6.24 7.85
CA TYR A 177 13.36 6.13 6.44
C TYR A 177 14.53 6.40 5.48
N VAL A 178 15.35 7.41 5.77
CA VAL A 178 16.49 7.75 4.91
C VAL A 178 17.55 6.64 4.92
N THR A 179 17.72 5.97 6.04
CA THR A 179 18.70 4.89 6.19
C THR A 179 18.22 3.61 5.51
N ASP A 180 16.97 3.20 5.76
CA ASP A 180 16.49 1.85 5.45
C ASP A 180 15.73 1.77 4.12
N TYR A 181 15.04 2.87 3.72
CA TYR A 181 14.07 2.85 2.61
C TYR A 181 14.37 3.78 1.43
N LYS A 182 15.32 4.70 1.56
CA LYS A 182 15.67 5.66 0.49
C LYS A 182 16.00 5.00 -0.85
N PRO A 183 16.63 3.82 -0.91
CA PRO A 183 16.92 3.14 -2.17
C PRO A 183 15.68 2.66 -2.94
N ALA A 184 14.55 2.47 -2.26
CA ALA A 184 13.31 1.96 -2.88
C ALA A 184 12.63 2.93 -3.84
N MET A 185 13.04 4.20 -3.87
CA MET A 185 12.49 5.24 -4.77
C MET A 185 13.58 5.81 -5.69
N PRO A 186 14.06 5.04 -6.69
CA PRO A 186 15.01 5.55 -7.67
C PRO A 186 14.34 6.65 -8.51
N GLY A 187 14.95 7.82 -8.58
CA GLY A 187 14.50 8.93 -9.42
C GLY A 187 14.06 10.19 -8.69
N VAL A 188 14.02 10.21 -7.37
CA VAL A 188 13.80 11.44 -6.61
C VAL A 188 15.12 12.18 -6.44
N VAL A 189 15.44 13.02 -7.41
CA VAL A 189 16.58 13.92 -7.38
C VAL A 189 16.44 14.87 -6.19
N LYS A 190 17.56 15.09 -5.48
CA LYS A 190 17.68 16.11 -4.45
C LYS A 190 17.27 17.46 -5.04
N SER A 191 16.22 18.08 -4.51
CA SER A 191 16.13 19.54 -4.59
C SER A 191 17.16 20.09 -3.59
N ASN A 192 18.18 20.72 -4.11
CA ASN A 192 19.08 21.56 -3.33
C ASN A 192 18.30 22.69 -2.63
#